data_da114491028484c9cd9942fa73668dbe
#
_entry.id   da114491028484c9cd9942fa73668dbe
#
_cell.length_a   1.000
_cell.length_b   1.000
_cell.length_c   1.000
_cell.angle_alpha   90.00
_cell.angle_beta   90.00
_cell.angle_gamma   90.00
#
_symmetry.space_group_name_H-M   'P 1'
#
loop_
_entity.id
_entity.type
_entity.pdbx_description
1 polymer ?
#
loop_
_entity_poly.entity_id
_entity_poly.type
_entity_poly.pdbx_seq_one_letter_code
_entity_poly.pdbx_strand_id
1 'polypeptide(L)'
;MSNIKSLLIFSLILITSCSKNEINKNPYLQNISFEKTINLNLPQYDNLNYNGGSVYLSSGGIKGLILFNFSNQIFAWEASCPNQYPTSCSKMTINGVQSRCSC
;
A
#
# COMPACT_ATOMS: atom_id res chain seq x y z
N MET A 1 49.24 17.77 -11.87
CA MET A 1 48.59 16.82 -12.82
C MET A 1 48.13 15.53 -12.16
N SER A 2 48.85 14.92 -11.23
CA SER A 2 48.40 13.70 -10.52
C SER A 2 47.11 13.89 -9.68
N ASN A 3 46.94 15.09 -9.09
CA ASN A 3 45.77 15.40 -8.24
C ASN A 3 44.45 15.48 -9.02
N ILE A 4 44.48 15.93 -10.27
CA ILE A 4 43.29 16.02 -11.12
C ILE A 4 42.82 14.62 -11.55
N LYS A 5 43.76 13.70 -11.83
CA LYS A 5 43.42 12.31 -12.17
C LYS A 5 42.84 11.57 -10.97
N SER A 6 43.36 11.80 -9.77
CA SER A 6 42.83 11.24 -8.53
C SER A 6 41.43 11.78 -8.20
N LEU A 7 41.18 13.08 -8.42
CA LEU A 7 39.89 13.70 -8.22
C LEU A 7 38.84 13.21 -9.20
N LEU A 8 39.22 12.97 -10.47
CA LEU A 8 38.34 12.39 -11.48
C LEU A 8 37.93 10.95 -11.16
N ILE A 9 38.86 10.13 -10.66
CA ILE A 9 38.56 8.74 -10.27
C ILE A 9 37.65 8.73 -9.05
N PHE A 10 37.85 9.63 -8.06
CA PHE A 10 37.00 9.74 -6.88
C PHE A 10 35.58 10.21 -7.23
N SER A 11 35.45 11.14 -8.19
CA SER A 11 34.14 11.60 -8.69
C SER A 11 33.37 10.50 -9.45
N LEU A 12 34.04 9.60 -10.13
CA LEU A 12 33.41 8.52 -10.88
C LEU A 12 32.80 7.43 -9.98
N ILE A 13 33.35 7.26 -8.77
CA ILE A 13 32.86 6.26 -7.80
C ILE A 13 31.55 6.69 -7.15
N LEU A 14 31.26 8.00 -7.10
CA LEU A 14 30.05 8.55 -6.45
C LEU A 14 28.75 8.35 -7.25
N ILE A 15 28.84 8.02 -8.55
CA ILE A 15 27.68 7.84 -9.41
C ILE A 15 27.16 6.41 -9.50
N THR A 16 27.79 5.44 -8.83
CA THR A 16 27.37 4.04 -8.87
C THR A 16 26.45 3.64 -7.71
N SER A 17 26.02 4.57 -6.86
CA SER A 17 25.11 4.32 -5.74
C SER A 17 23.65 4.38 -6.21
N CYS A 18 23.28 3.46 -7.10
CA CYS A 18 21.87 3.21 -7.40
C CYS A 18 21.47 1.92 -6.66
N SER A 19 20.94 2.06 -5.43
CA SER A 19 20.31 0.93 -4.76
C SER A 19 18.96 0.68 -5.42
N LYS A 20 18.82 -0.49 -6.06
CA LYS A 20 17.50 -0.99 -6.44
C LYS A 20 16.78 -1.35 -5.15
N ASN A 21 15.80 -0.54 -4.75
CA ASN A 21 14.83 -0.94 -3.76
C ASN A 21 14.00 -2.05 -4.39
N GLU A 22 14.36 -3.30 -4.13
CA GLU A 22 13.48 -4.41 -4.44
C GLU A 22 12.25 -4.27 -3.55
N ILE A 23 11.10 -3.99 -4.16
CA ILE A 23 9.82 -4.06 -3.48
C ILE A 23 9.64 -5.53 -3.09
N ASN A 24 9.76 -5.83 -1.80
CA ASN A 24 9.51 -7.15 -1.27
C ASN A 24 8.05 -7.52 -1.58
N LYS A 25 7.86 -8.39 -2.55
CA LYS A 25 6.53 -8.89 -2.90
C LYS A 25 6.06 -9.82 -1.80
N ASN A 26 4.83 -9.61 -1.34
CA ASN A 26 4.20 -10.51 -0.40
C ASN A 26 3.93 -11.86 -1.09
N PRO A 27 4.44 -13.02 -0.57
CA PRO A 27 4.27 -14.31 -1.21
C PRO A 27 2.83 -14.82 -1.18
N TYR A 28 1.99 -14.31 -0.28
CA TYR A 28 0.61 -14.73 -0.12
C TYR A 28 -0.39 -13.91 -0.94
N LEU A 29 0.00 -12.72 -1.37
CA LEU A 29 -0.88 -11.81 -2.09
C LEU A 29 -0.44 -11.70 -3.54
N GLN A 30 -1.34 -12.08 -4.45
CA GLN A 30 -1.12 -11.94 -5.89
C GLN A 30 -1.23 -10.47 -6.31
N ASN A 31 -0.40 -10.06 -7.26
CA ASN A 31 -0.56 -8.77 -7.92
C ASN A 31 -1.78 -8.81 -8.84
N ILE A 32 -2.85 -8.18 -8.40
CA ILE A 32 -4.07 -8.00 -9.18
C ILE A 32 -4.13 -6.54 -9.61
N SER A 33 -4.16 -6.32 -10.92
CA SER A 33 -4.37 -4.99 -11.48
C SER A 33 -5.87 -4.70 -11.56
N PHE A 34 -6.31 -3.61 -10.98
CA PHE A 34 -7.70 -3.15 -11.06
C PHE A 34 -7.75 -1.62 -10.98
N GLU A 35 -8.86 -1.07 -11.44
CA GLU A 35 -9.16 0.35 -11.31
C GLU A 35 -10.56 0.50 -10.68
N LYS A 36 -10.68 1.42 -9.73
CA LYS A 36 -11.93 1.71 -9.06
C LYS A 36 -12.07 3.21 -8.82
N THR A 37 -13.12 3.78 -9.37
CA THR A 37 -13.49 5.18 -9.10
C THR A 37 -14.46 5.23 -7.93
N ILE A 38 -14.18 6.12 -6.96
CA ILE A 38 -14.99 6.29 -5.76
C ILE A 38 -15.51 7.74 -5.72
N ASN A 39 -16.83 7.87 -5.63
CA ASN A 39 -17.47 9.15 -5.44
C ASN A 39 -17.73 9.38 -3.94
N LEU A 40 -16.92 10.25 -3.33
CA LEU A 40 -17.03 10.56 -1.89
C LEU A 40 -18.32 11.26 -1.49
N ASN A 41 -19.11 11.74 -2.45
CA ASN A 41 -20.41 12.36 -2.20
C ASN A 41 -21.53 11.34 -1.97
N LEU A 42 -21.28 10.06 -2.22
CA LEU A 42 -22.25 9.00 -1.97
C LEU A 42 -22.32 8.68 -0.47
N PRO A 43 -23.53 8.41 0.09
CA PRO A 43 -23.72 8.16 1.52
C PRO A 43 -22.87 6.99 2.05
N GLN A 44 -22.63 5.97 1.24
CA GLN A 44 -21.84 4.79 1.61
C GLN A 44 -20.37 5.10 1.90
N TYR A 45 -19.87 6.24 1.42
CA TYR A 45 -18.49 6.71 1.63
C TYR A 45 -18.39 7.89 2.60
N ASP A 46 -19.47 8.23 3.28
CA ASP A 46 -19.53 9.40 4.15
C ASP A 46 -18.46 9.39 5.25
N ASN A 47 -18.16 8.22 5.80
CA ASN A 47 -17.10 8.06 6.79
C ASN A 47 -15.72 8.49 6.30
N LEU A 48 -15.45 8.44 4.99
CA LEU A 48 -14.19 8.86 4.41
C LEU A 48 -14.00 10.38 4.35
N ASN A 49 -15.04 11.15 4.59
CA ASN A 49 -14.95 12.61 4.66
C ASN A 49 -14.40 13.13 6.00
N TYR A 50 -14.22 12.23 6.97
CA TYR A 50 -13.72 12.56 8.30
C TYR A 50 -12.37 11.89 8.55
N ASN A 51 -11.46 12.61 9.19
CA ASN A 51 -10.17 12.05 9.60
C ASN A 51 -10.38 10.87 10.57
N GLY A 52 -9.74 9.74 10.27
CA GLY A 52 -9.90 8.49 11.02
C GLY A 52 -11.09 7.65 10.58
N GLY A 53 -11.91 8.12 9.64
CA GLY A 53 -13.00 7.33 9.07
C GLY A 53 -12.51 6.25 8.12
N SER A 54 -13.22 5.13 8.07
CA SER A 54 -12.89 3.98 7.25
C SER A 54 -14.12 3.37 6.61
N VAL A 55 -13.92 2.74 5.45
CA VAL A 55 -14.96 2.02 4.71
C VAL A 55 -14.35 0.75 4.14
N TYR A 56 -15.08 -0.36 4.23
CA TYR A 56 -14.77 -1.58 3.52
C TYR A 56 -15.52 -1.62 2.18
N LEU A 57 -14.78 -1.94 1.14
CA LEU A 57 -15.29 -2.09 -0.22
C LEU A 57 -15.14 -3.54 -0.67
N SER A 58 -16.24 -4.22 -0.98
CA SER A 58 -16.22 -5.64 -1.34
C SER A 58 -15.66 -5.92 -2.75
N SER A 59 -15.55 -4.90 -3.59
CA SER A 59 -15.02 -5.00 -4.95
C SER A 59 -13.60 -4.47 -5.05
N GLY A 60 -12.79 -5.11 -5.86
CA GLY A 60 -11.38 -4.77 -6.06
C GLY A 60 -10.43 -5.62 -5.22
N GLY A 61 -9.21 -5.84 -5.73
CA GLY A 61 -8.23 -6.68 -5.07
C GLY A 61 -8.63 -8.15 -4.95
N ILE A 62 -8.11 -8.81 -3.93
CA ILE A 62 -8.35 -10.24 -3.66
C ILE A 62 -9.60 -10.43 -2.79
N LYS A 63 -9.68 -9.72 -1.67
CA LYS A 63 -10.78 -9.80 -0.69
C LYS A 63 -11.52 -8.48 -0.50
N GLY A 64 -11.36 -7.56 -1.42
CA GLY A 64 -11.87 -6.20 -1.30
C GLY A 64 -10.83 -5.22 -0.78
N LEU A 65 -11.25 -4.00 -0.54
CA LEU A 65 -10.39 -2.91 -0.12
C LEU A 65 -10.84 -2.34 1.22
N ILE A 66 -9.87 -1.96 2.02
CA ILE A 66 -10.06 -1.13 3.19
C ILE A 66 -9.61 0.28 2.83
N LEU A 67 -10.53 1.22 2.88
CA LEU A 67 -10.27 2.65 2.65
C LEU A 67 -10.22 3.36 4.00
N PHE A 68 -9.25 4.24 4.17
CA PHE A 68 -9.05 4.97 5.41
C PHE A 68 -8.64 6.41 5.14
N ASN A 69 -9.26 7.36 5.84
CA ASN A 69 -8.86 8.76 5.80
C ASN A 69 -7.90 9.06 6.94
N PHE A 70 -6.67 9.39 6.59
CA PHE A 70 -5.66 9.86 7.52
C PHE A 70 -5.15 11.22 7.06
N SER A 71 -5.33 12.24 7.91
CA SER A 71 -4.86 13.61 7.64
C SER A 71 -5.36 14.17 6.29
N ASN A 72 -6.63 13.97 5.96
CA ASN A 72 -7.30 14.37 4.71
C ASN A 72 -6.75 13.66 3.44
N GLN A 73 -6.04 12.56 3.62
CA GLN A 73 -5.65 11.67 2.53
C GLN A 73 -6.36 10.33 2.66
N ILE A 74 -6.83 9.81 1.54
CA ILE A 74 -7.47 8.49 1.48
C ILE A 74 -6.43 7.45 1.08
N PHE A 75 -6.24 6.49 1.97
CA PHE A 75 -5.39 5.32 1.73
C PHE A 75 -6.26 4.11 1.44
N ALA A 76 -5.76 3.22 0.60
CA ALA A 76 -6.43 1.98 0.25
C ALA A 76 -5.50 0.79 0.49
N TRP A 77 -6.00 -0.22 1.17
CA TRP A 77 -5.30 -1.48 1.41
C TRP A 77 -6.13 -2.66 0.93
N GLU A 78 -5.44 -3.70 0.49
CA GLU A 78 -6.03 -5.00 0.27
C GLU A 78 -6.62 -5.55 1.59
N ALA A 79 -7.83 -6.07 1.55
CA ALA A 79 -8.48 -6.64 2.73
C ALA A 79 -8.07 -8.08 3.01
N SER A 80 -7.39 -8.76 2.10
CA SER A 80 -6.86 -10.10 2.36
C SER A 80 -5.75 -10.07 3.40
N CYS A 81 -5.74 -11.06 4.30
CA CYS A 81 -4.70 -11.19 5.32
C CYS A 81 -3.32 -11.36 4.66
N PRO A 82 -2.32 -10.54 5.04
CA PRO A 82 -1.01 -10.56 4.37
C PRO A 82 -0.09 -11.71 4.79
N ASN A 83 -0.46 -12.48 5.81
CA ASN A 83 0.36 -13.52 6.43
C ASN A 83 -0.09 -14.95 6.10
N GLN A 84 -1.05 -15.12 5.21
CA GLN A 84 -1.58 -16.43 4.84
C GLN A 84 -2.20 -16.40 3.44
N TYR A 85 -2.30 -17.57 2.81
CA TYR A 85 -2.98 -17.71 1.53
C TYR A 85 -4.46 -17.36 1.65
N PRO A 86 -5.06 -16.76 0.61
CA PRO A 86 -6.48 -16.41 0.62
C PRO A 86 -7.37 -17.63 0.83
N THR A 87 -8.19 -17.56 1.88
CA THR A 87 -9.22 -18.56 2.23
C THR A 87 -10.54 -17.85 2.53
N SER A 88 -11.59 -18.60 2.87
CA SER A 88 -12.89 -18.01 3.19
C SER A 88 -12.85 -17.05 4.37
N CYS A 89 -11.99 -17.29 5.37
CA CYS A 89 -11.86 -16.44 6.58
C CYS A 89 -10.68 -15.46 6.55
N SER A 90 -9.84 -15.49 5.52
CA SER A 90 -8.63 -14.66 5.44
C SER A 90 -8.92 -13.22 5.00
N LYS A 91 -9.94 -12.62 5.56
CA LYS A 91 -10.31 -11.21 5.36
C LYS A 91 -10.05 -10.42 6.63
N MET A 92 -9.43 -9.25 6.47
CA MET A 92 -9.27 -8.32 7.59
C MET A 92 -10.57 -7.58 7.86
N THR A 93 -10.86 -7.36 9.14
CA THR A 93 -11.94 -6.52 9.63
C THR A 93 -11.37 -5.25 10.26
N ILE A 94 -12.08 -4.15 10.06
CA ILE A 94 -11.68 -2.84 10.59
C ILE A 94 -12.09 -2.75 12.06
N ASN A 95 -11.14 -2.31 12.90
CA ASN A 95 -11.38 -2.00 14.29
C ASN A 95 -10.70 -0.67 14.64
N GLY A 96 -11.43 0.44 14.53
CA GLY A 96 -10.90 1.78 14.72
C GLY A 96 -9.84 2.11 13.66
N VAL A 97 -8.61 2.32 14.10
CA VAL A 97 -7.44 2.62 13.23
C VAL A 97 -6.62 1.38 12.88
N GLN A 98 -7.08 0.21 13.28
CA GLN A 98 -6.43 -1.07 13.04
C GLN A 98 -7.32 -1.97 12.19
N SER A 99 -6.71 -2.87 11.46
CA SER A 99 -7.39 -4.00 10.86
C SER A 99 -6.80 -5.31 11.36
N ARG A 100 -7.65 -6.31 11.53
CA ARG A 100 -7.27 -7.62 12.04
C ARG A 100 -7.77 -8.72 11.13
N CYS A 101 -6.97 -9.75 10.96
CA CYS A 101 -7.39 -10.96 10.27
C CYS A 101 -8.51 -11.67 11.03
N SER A 102 -9.52 -12.15 10.31
CA SER A 102 -10.65 -12.89 10.90
C SER A 102 -10.29 -14.33 11.28
N CYS A 103 -9.20 -14.85 10.73
CA CYS A 103 -8.73 -16.22 11.07
C CYS A 103 -7.23 -16.36 11.33
#